data_e87cb9775b2c18a7be4b619335a6c2f8
#
_entry.id   e87cb9775b2c18a7be4b619335a6c2f8
#
_cell.length_a   1.000
_cell.length_b   1.000
_cell.length_c   1.000
_cell.angle_alpha   90.00
_cell.angle_beta   90.00
_cell.angle_gamma   90.00
#
_symmetry.space_group_name_H-M   'P 1'
#
loop_
_entity.id
_entity.type
_entity.pdbx_description
1 polymer ?
#
loop_
_entity_poly.entity_id
_entity_poly.type
_entity_poly.pdbx_seq_one_letter_code
_entity_poly.pdbx_strand_id
1 'polypeptide(L)'
;AKITEMAIKKLCIKFLFVSLSFLIIIMNEYILAIESSCDDTSAAVLRGTTVLSNIIANQEVHRQYGGVIPELASRAHQQNIIPVVDAALKHANIAKNQLSAIAFTRGPGLLGSLLVGTSFSKAFALSLDIPLIEVNHTNGHIMALFAQEEGEINEIPQFPFLCLAVSGGHTQIIKVNDYFDLDIIGKTIDDAAGEAFDKIAKIMGLPYPGGPIIDRLAKEGNPNAFSFSKANLPGLNYSFSGLKTSFLYFLRDRLKEDPDFIEKNKADLCASIQKEIIDTLMKKLVKATKETGIKQVAIAGGVSANSGLQNAMHENG
;
A
#
# COMPACT_ATOMS: atom_id res chain seq x y z
N ALA A 1 17.07 0.68 12.74
CA ALA A 1 15.99 1.50 12.19
C ALA A 1 14.68 1.02 12.79
N LYS A 2 14.03 1.82 13.62
CA LYS A 2 12.67 1.51 14.10
C LYS A 2 11.72 1.75 12.94
N ILE A 3 11.40 0.68 12.22
CA ILE A 3 10.32 0.67 11.24
C ILE A 3 9.05 0.56 12.05
N THR A 4 8.32 1.63 12.13
CA THR A 4 7.12 1.71 12.96
C THR A 4 6.00 0.87 12.37
N GLU A 5 5.38 0.03 13.20
CA GLU A 5 4.10 -0.69 13.03
C GLU A 5 2.97 0.17 12.42
N MET A 6 3.24 1.44 12.30
CA MET A 6 2.36 2.53 11.90
C MET A 6 2.06 2.61 10.40
N ALA A 7 2.88 1.99 9.53
CA ALA A 7 2.63 1.97 8.09
C ALA A 7 1.32 1.24 7.73
N ILE A 8 0.90 0.31 8.57
CA ILE A 8 -0.25 -0.57 8.36
C ILE A 8 -1.58 0.15 8.54
N LYS A 9 -1.69 0.99 9.57
CA LYS A 9 -2.92 1.75 9.89
C LYS A 9 -3.11 2.98 9.00
N LYS A 10 -2.06 3.40 8.25
CA LYS A 10 -2.04 4.65 7.48
C LYS A 10 -2.36 4.50 5.99
N LEU A 11 -2.93 3.37 5.58
CA LEU A 11 -3.21 3.08 4.16
C LEU A 11 -4.06 4.15 3.45
N CYS A 12 -4.80 4.95 4.19
CA CYS A 12 -5.72 5.94 3.66
C CYS A 12 -5.23 7.38 3.70
N ILE A 13 -4.11 7.64 4.38
CA ILE A 13 -3.60 9.00 4.48
C ILE A 13 -2.66 9.26 3.31
N LYS A 14 -3.19 9.83 2.26
CA LYS A 14 -2.42 10.29 1.10
C LYS A 14 -2.24 11.79 1.19
N PHE A 15 -1.05 12.17 1.59
CA PHE A 15 -0.74 13.54 1.91
C PHE A 15 -0.47 14.43 0.71
N LEU A 16 -0.85 15.65 0.96
CA LEU A 16 -0.67 16.81 0.13
C LEU A 16 0.53 17.60 0.58
N PHE A 17 1.45 17.89 -0.32
CA PHE A 17 2.38 18.99 -0.16
C PHE A 17 2.28 19.93 -1.37
N VAL A 18 1.91 21.17 -1.10
CA VAL A 18 1.94 22.30 -2.03
C VAL A 18 3.13 23.17 -1.64
N SER A 19 3.70 23.92 -2.56
CA SER A 19 4.94 24.69 -2.43
C SER A 19 5.18 25.37 -1.04
N LEU A 20 6.44 25.54 -0.67
CA LEU A 20 6.91 25.97 0.66
C LEU A 20 6.23 27.23 1.22
N SER A 21 5.80 28.17 0.38
CA SER A 21 5.05 29.36 0.78
C SER A 21 3.60 29.05 1.23
N PHE A 22 3.01 27.95 0.77
CA PHE A 22 1.71 27.45 1.19
C PHE A 22 1.83 26.61 2.47
N LEU A 23 2.98 25.99 2.71
CA LEU A 23 3.23 25.09 3.84
C LEU A 23 3.08 25.81 5.20
N ILE A 24 3.51 27.06 5.30
CA ILE A 24 3.45 27.86 6.54
C ILE A 24 2.01 28.24 6.88
N ILE A 25 1.16 28.42 5.90
CA ILE A 25 -0.28 28.74 6.08
C ILE A 25 -1.07 27.50 6.51
N ILE A 26 -0.67 26.31 6.05
CA ILE A 26 -1.41 25.04 6.23
C ILE A 26 -1.19 24.40 7.62
N MET A 27 -0.20 24.79 8.41
CA MET A 27 0.13 24.10 9.68
C MET A 27 -1.00 24.06 10.73
N ASN A 28 -2.05 24.88 10.59
CA ASN A 28 -3.24 24.84 11.43
C ASN A 28 -4.55 24.63 10.66
N GLU A 29 -4.48 24.37 9.36
CA GLU A 29 -5.62 24.24 8.49
C GLU A 29 -6.14 22.78 8.46
N TYR A 30 -7.47 22.63 8.41
CA TYR A 30 -8.09 21.31 8.31
C TYR A 30 -8.26 20.90 6.86
N ILE A 31 -7.70 19.76 6.49
CA ILE A 31 -7.80 19.19 5.15
C ILE A 31 -8.57 17.87 5.23
N LEU A 32 -9.61 17.73 4.42
CA LEU A 32 -10.27 16.45 4.19
C LEU A 32 -9.61 15.76 3.01
N ALA A 33 -9.03 14.59 3.25
CA ALA A 33 -8.41 13.73 2.22
C ALA A 33 -9.34 12.56 1.87
N ILE A 34 -9.56 12.32 0.57
CA ILE A 34 -10.45 11.27 0.05
C ILE A 34 -9.66 10.32 -0.87
N GLU A 35 -9.78 9.03 -0.59
CA GLU A 35 -9.15 7.96 -1.36
C GLU A 35 -10.20 6.98 -1.87
N SER A 36 -10.18 6.72 -3.19
CA SER A 36 -11.09 5.80 -3.85
C SER A 36 -10.45 5.09 -5.05
N SER A 37 -9.14 4.88 -5.04
CA SER A 37 -8.41 4.42 -6.23
C SER A 37 -8.62 2.95 -6.60
N CYS A 38 -9.05 2.10 -5.66
CA CYS A 38 -9.22 0.66 -5.88
C CYS A 38 -10.55 0.16 -5.29
N ASP A 39 -10.50 -0.58 -4.20
CA ASP A 39 -11.67 -1.23 -3.56
C ASP A 39 -12.00 -0.69 -2.17
N ASP A 40 -11.14 0.12 -1.56
CA ASP A 40 -11.43 0.76 -0.28
C ASP A 40 -11.86 2.21 -0.47
N THR A 41 -12.99 2.58 0.15
CA THR A 41 -13.41 3.98 0.25
C THR A 41 -12.89 4.56 1.55
N SER A 42 -12.09 5.61 1.48
CA SER A 42 -11.48 6.15 2.69
C SER A 42 -11.52 7.68 2.72
N ALA A 43 -11.67 8.21 3.94
CA ALA A 43 -11.54 9.63 4.21
C ALA A 43 -10.77 9.86 5.51
N ALA A 44 -9.91 10.88 5.51
CA ALA A 44 -9.15 11.32 6.66
C ALA A 44 -9.24 12.83 6.83
N VAL A 45 -9.28 13.30 8.07
CA VAL A 45 -9.14 14.71 8.40
C VAL A 45 -7.77 14.95 9.00
N LEU A 46 -7.08 15.95 8.49
CA LEU A 46 -5.73 16.30 8.91
C LEU A 46 -5.67 17.76 9.37
N ARG A 47 -4.80 18.01 10.34
CA ARG A 47 -4.36 19.34 10.76
C ARG A 47 -2.85 19.43 10.61
N GLY A 48 -2.39 20.10 9.55
CA GLY A 48 -0.98 20.03 9.16
C GLY A 48 -0.56 18.58 8.84
N THR A 49 0.41 18.04 9.57
CA THR A 49 0.85 16.63 9.46
C THR A 49 0.12 15.70 10.45
N THR A 50 -0.71 16.22 11.33
CA THR A 50 -1.43 15.44 12.35
C THR A 50 -2.72 14.86 11.77
N VAL A 51 -2.90 13.56 11.93
CA VAL A 51 -4.12 12.84 11.56
C VAL A 51 -5.10 12.91 12.72
N LEU A 52 -6.24 13.58 12.48
CA LEU A 52 -7.32 13.69 13.48
C LEU A 52 -8.32 12.54 13.34
N SER A 53 -8.51 12.05 12.11
CA SER A 53 -9.36 10.88 11.85
C SER A 53 -8.91 10.18 10.58
N ASN A 54 -9.16 8.87 10.51
CA ASN A 54 -8.92 8.04 9.33
C ASN A 54 -9.96 6.93 9.29
N ILE A 55 -10.91 7.01 8.38
CA ILE A 55 -12.04 6.10 8.23
C ILE A 55 -11.90 5.33 6.93
N ILE A 56 -12.03 4.01 7.02
CA ILE A 56 -11.92 3.08 5.89
C ILE A 56 -13.18 2.23 5.82
N ALA A 57 -13.82 2.19 4.68
CA ALA A 57 -14.88 1.24 4.36
C ALA A 57 -14.37 0.22 3.35
N ASN A 58 -14.13 -0.98 3.82
CA ASN A 58 -13.70 -2.10 2.99
C ASN A 58 -14.86 -2.68 2.19
N GLN A 59 -14.55 -3.18 0.99
CA GLN A 59 -15.55 -3.79 0.11
C GLN A 59 -15.44 -5.33 0.15
N GLU A 60 -16.13 -5.96 1.09
CA GLU A 60 -16.10 -7.44 1.26
C GLU A 60 -16.64 -8.22 0.05
N VAL A 61 -17.42 -7.57 -0.81
CA VAL A 61 -18.01 -8.19 -2.00
C VAL A 61 -16.96 -8.84 -2.92
N HIS A 62 -15.76 -8.29 -2.96
CA HIS A 62 -14.68 -8.78 -3.81
C HIS A 62 -14.12 -10.15 -3.38
N ARG A 63 -14.31 -10.54 -2.11
CA ARG A 63 -13.89 -11.86 -1.60
C ARG A 63 -14.52 -13.01 -2.36
N GLN A 64 -15.78 -12.85 -2.78
CA GLN A 64 -16.52 -13.88 -3.51
C GLN A 64 -15.96 -14.15 -4.91
N TYR A 65 -15.26 -13.17 -5.48
CA TYR A 65 -14.71 -13.23 -6.85
C TYR A 65 -13.20 -13.52 -6.88
N GLY A 66 -12.57 -13.55 -5.70
CA GLY A 66 -11.12 -13.77 -5.60
C GLY A 66 -10.27 -12.66 -6.23
N GLY A 67 -10.75 -11.42 -6.15
CA GLY A 67 -10.10 -10.21 -6.65
C GLY A 67 -11.08 -9.08 -6.94
N VAL A 68 -10.56 -7.88 -7.16
CA VAL A 68 -11.39 -6.68 -7.37
C VAL A 68 -12.10 -6.72 -8.71
N ILE A 69 -13.41 -6.47 -8.68
CA ILE A 69 -14.25 -6.26 -9.87
C ILE A 69 -14.51 -4.76 -10.02
N PRO A 70 -13.98 -4.09 -11.05
CA PRO A 70 -13.98 -2.63 -11.16
C PRO A 70 -15.38 -2.00 -11.10
N GLU A 71 -16.38 -2.62 -11.70
CA GLU A 71 -17.76 -2.12 -11.68
C GLU A 71 -18.36 -2.18 -10.27
N LEU A 72 -18.16 -3.29 -9.56
CA LEU A 72 -18.64 -3.42 -8.18
C LEU A 72 -17.92 -2.44 -7.25
N ALA A 73 -16.60 -2.25 -7.46
CA ALA A 73 -15.83 -1.28 -6.70
C ALA A 73 -16.41 0.14 -6.85
N SER A 74 -16.67 0.59 -8.07
CA SER A 74 -17.21 1.93 -8.29
C SER A 74 -18.61 2.11 -7.69
N ARG A 75 -19.47 1.11 -7.75
CA ARG A 75 -20.80 1.13 -7.11
C ARG A 75 -20.69 1.21 -5.58
N ALA A 76 -19.79 0.45 -4.98
CA ALA A 76 -19.57 0.48 -3.54
C ALA A 76 -19.01 1.85 -3.10
N HIS A 77 -18.09 2.46 -3.87
CA HIS A 77 -17.65 3.83 -3.59
C HIS A 77 -18.80 4.84 -3.59
N GLN A 78 -19.75 4.74 -4.54
CA GLN A 78 -20.93 5.62 -4.55
C GLN A 78 -21.78 5.50 -3.27
N GLN A 79 -21.90 4.30 -2.73
CA GLN A 79 -22.65 4.04 -1.50
C GLN A 79 -21.89 4.51 -0.25
N ASN A 80 -20.57 4.33 -0.23
CA ASN A 80 -19.75 4.50 0.96
C ASN A 80 -19.20 5.93 1.14
N ILE A 81 -19.04 6.71 0.07
CA ILE A 81 -18.28 7.96 0.13
C ILE A 81 -18.89 8.98 1.09
N ILE A 82 -20.21 9.13 1.10
CA ILE A 82 -20.90 10.08 1.97
C ILE A 82 -20.80 9.64 3.44
N PRO A 83 -21.19 8.39 3.83
CA PRO A 83 -21.07 7.97 5.22
C PRO A 83 -19.63 7.94 5.73
N VAL A 84 -18.64 7.63 4.88
CA VAL A 84 -17.22 7.63 5.26
C VAL A 84 -16.71 9.03 5.53
N VAL A 85 -17.07 10.00 4.69
CA VAL A 85 -16.71 11.42 4.89
C VAL A 85 -17.41 11.99 6.13
N ASP A 86 -18.69 11.70 6.34
CA ASP A 86 -19.43 12.14 7.54
C ASP A 86 -18.80 11.56 8.81
N ALA A 87 -18.45 10.26 8.80
CA ALA A 87 -17.77 9.63 9.92
C ALA A 87 -16.39 10.26 10.18
N ALA A 88 -15.61 10.56 9.14
CA ALA A 88 -14.30 11.19 9.28
C ALA A 88 -14.39 12.57 9.94
N LEU A 89 -15.33 13.39 9.50
CA LEU A 89 -15.58 14.73 10.10
C LEU A 89 -16.03 14.62 11.57
N LYS A 90 -16.94 13.70 11.88
CA LYS A 90 -17.42 13.46 13.25
C LYS A 90 -16.32 12.96 14.18
N HIS A 91 -15.50 12.01 13.75
CA HIS A 91 -14.38 11.50 14.55
C HIS A 91 -13.31 12.56 14.80
N ALA A 92 -13.06 13.43 13.82
CA ALA A 92 -12.17 14.58 13.98
C ALA A 92 -12.78 15.72 14.83
N ASN A 93 -14.07 15.64 15.15
CA ASN A 93 -14.84 16.71 15.79
C ASN A 93 -14.76 18.03 15.03
N ILE A 94 -14.83 17.98 13.69
CA ILE A 94 -14.73 19.12 12.77
C ILE A 94 -16.02 19.28 11.99
N ALA A 95 -16.54 20.51 11.96
CA ALA A 95 -17.65 20.86 11.08
C ALA A 95 -17.13 21.12 9.65
N LYS A 96 -17.93 20.78 8.63
CA LYS A 96 -17.54 20.93 7.22
C LYS A 96 -17.10 22.35 6.82
N ASN A 97 -17.64 23.36 7.45
CA ASN A 97 -17.29 24.78 7.22
C ASN A 97 -15.97 25.22 7.87
N GLN A 98 -15.31 24.33 8.61
CA GLN A 98 -13.97 24.55 9.15
C GLN A 98 -12.88 23.99 8.22
N LEU A 99 -13.26 23.25 7.18
CA LEU A 99 -12.32 22.73 6.19
C LEU A 99 -11.75 23.88 5.35
N SER A 100 -10.44 23.85 5.16
CA SER A 100 -9.69 24.81 4.35
C SER A 100 -9.38 24.29 2.95
N ALA A 101 -9.39 22.97 2.74
CA ALA A 101 -9.19 22.34 1.44
C ALA A 101 -9.74 20.90 1.43
N ILE A 102 -10.00 20.39 0.22
CA ILE A 102 -10.25 18.98 -0.02
C ILE A 102 -9.15 18.41 -0.89
N ALA A 103 -8.52 17.32 -0.43
CA ALA A 103 -7.56 16.54 -1.17
C ALA A 103 -8.22 15.26 -1.70
N PHE A 104 -7.89 14.84 -2.93
CA PHE A 104 -8.42 13.61 -3.50
C PHE A 104 -7.37 12.88 -4.33
N THR A 105 -7.46 11.57 -4.39
CA THR A 105 -6.60 10.76 -5.26
C THR A 105 -7.03 10.91 -6.71
N ARG A 106 -6.14 11.54 -7.53
CA ARG A 106 -6.34 11.65 -8.96
C ARG A 106 -6.07 10.34 -9.70
N GLY A 107 -5.14 9.55 -9.21
CA GLY A 107 -4.64 8.31 -9.81
C GLY A 107 -3.19 8.03 -9.43
N PRO A 108 -2.63 6.89 -9.90
CA PRO A 108 -3.29 5.82 -10.66
C PRO A 108 -4.33 5.05 -9.84
N GLY A 109 -5.22 4.32 -10.56
CA GLY A 109 -6.27 3.51 -9.95
C GLY A 109 -7.33 3.08 -10.97
N LEU A 110 -8.37 2.40 -10.50
CA LEU A 110 -9.51 1.98 -11.32
C LEU A 110 -10.32 3.20 -11.73
N LEU A 111 -10.54 3.39 -13.04
CA LEU A 111 -11.18 4.57 -13.59
C LEU A 111 -12.55 4.88 -12.94
N GLY A 112 -13.43 3.88 -12.83
CA GLY A 112 -14.76 4.06 -12.22
C GLY A 112 -14.69 4.47 -10.76
N SER A 113 -13.78 3.88 -10.00
CA SER A 113 -13.53 4.19 -8.58
C SER A 113 -12.97 5.62 -8.41
N LEU A 114 -11.98 6.00 -9.20
CA LEU A 114 -11.41 7.35 -9.22
C LEU A 114 -12.45 8.42 -9.59
N LEU A 115 -13.35 8.13 -10.55
CA LEU A 115 -14.39 9.06 -10.97
C LEU A 115 -15.36 9.37 -9.82
N VAL A 116 -15.70 8.41 -8.98
CA VAL A 116 -16.58 8.64 -7.82
C VAL A 116 -15.92 9.61 -6.84
N GLY A 117 -14.69 9.31 -6.38
CA GLY A 117 -13.97 10.19 -5.45
C GLY A 117 -13.72 11.58 -6.04
N THR A 118 -13.31 11.65 -7.30
CA THR A 118 -13.07 12.94 -7.99
C THR A 118 -14.33 13.77 -8.09
N SER A 119 -15.46 13.19 -8.52
CA SER A 119 -16.72 13.92 -8.68
C SER A 119 -17.26 14.42 -7.37
N PHE A 120 -17.24 13.57 -6.33
CA PHE A 120 -17.63 13.95 -4.98
C PHE A 120 -16.76 15.10 -4.44
N SER A 121 -15.43 14.96 -4.52
CA SER A 121 -14.49 15.97 -4.02
C SER A 121 -14.65 17.32 -4.71
N LYS A 122 -14.83 17.31 -6.04
CA LYS A 122 -15.10 18.55 -6.82
C LYS A 122 -16.38 19.23 -6.38
N ALA A 123 -17.49 18.49 -6.28
CA ALA A 123 -18.77 19.03 -5.87
C ALA A 123 -18.71 19.56 -4.44
N PHE A 124 -18.05 18.85 -3.54
CA PHE A 124 -17.94 19.23 -2.14
C PHE A 124 -17.06 20.48 -1.95
N ALA A 125 -15.88 20.52 -2.60
CA ALA A 125 -15.02 21.71 -2.57
C ALA A 125 -15.74 22.95 -3.15
N LEU A 126 -16.44 22.80 -4.28
CA LEU A 126 -17.23 23.87 -4.89
C LEU A 126 -18.34 24.36 -3.95
N SER A 127 -19.04 23.46 -3.25
CA SER A 127 -20.13 23.84 -2.34
C SER A 127 -19.66 24.61 -1.11
N LEU A 128 -18.39 24.48 -0.74
CA LEU A 128 -17.77 25.17 0.40
C LEU A 128 -16.91 26.36 -0.01
N ASP A 129 -16.74 26.59 -1.32
CA ASP A 129 -15.85 27.61 -1.90
C ASP A 129 -14.40 27.51 -1.38
N ILE A 130 -13.87 26.27 -1.32
CA ILE A 130 -12.52 25.97 -0.84
C ILE A 130 -11.68 25.26 -1.92
N PRO A 131 -10.34 25.35 -1.84
CA PRO A 131 -9.44 24.70 -2.78
C PRO A 131 -9.64 23.19 -2.88
N LEU A 132 -9.48 22.67 -4.10
CA LEU A 132 -9.42 21.25 -4.40
C LEU A 132 -7.98 20.87 -4.80
N ILE A 133 -7.45 19.80 -4.20
CA ILE A 133 -6.05 19.45 -4.34
C ILE A 133 -5.94 18.00 -4.84
N GLU A 134 -5.28 17.82 -5.99
CA GLU A 134 -5.05 16.50 -6.54
C GLU A 134 -3.81 15.82 -5.96
N VAL A 135 -3.91 14.53 -5.64
CA VAL A 135 -2.83 13.74 -5.07
C VAL A 135 -2.56 12.50 -5.92
N ASN A 136 -1.29 12.25 -6.25
CA ASN A 136 -0.89 11.00 -6.85
C ASN A 136 -0.92 9.88 -5.81
N HIS A 137 -1.55 8.73 -6.14
CA HIS A 137 -1.71 7.58 -5.25
C HIS A 137 -0.40 7.07 -4.64
N THR A 138 0.63 6.88 -5.48
CA THR A 138 1.93 6.37 -5.03
C THR A 138 2.66 7.39 -4.15
N ASN A 139 2.63 8.66 -4.54
CA ASN A 139 3.22 9.73 -3.72
C ASN A 139 2.50 9.83 -2.36
N GLY A 140 1.18 9.65 -2.33
CA GLY A 140 0.41 9.60 -1.10
C GLY A 140 0.89 8.51 -0.14
N HIS A 141 1.23 7.31 -0.64
CA HIS A 141 1.80 6.25 0.19
C HIS A 141 3.16 6.65 0.81
N ILE A 142 4.01 7.33 0.04
CA ILE A 142 5.33 7.78 0.53
C ILE A 142 5.15 8.91 1.54
N MET A 143 4.31 9.90 1.22
CA MET A 143 4.08 11.04 2.10
C MET A 143 3.36 10.66 3.40
N ALA A 144 2.64 9.54 3.45
CA ALA A 144 2.07 9.00 4.68
C ALA A 144 3.13 8.68 5.76
N LEU A 145 4.41 8.51 5.39
CA LEU A 145 5.51 8.35 6.34
C LEU A 145 5.74 9.61 7.20
N PHE A 146 5.31 10.77 6.75
CA PHE A 146 5.41 12.05 7.46
C PHE A 146 4.18 12.38 8.30
N ALA A 147 3.12 11.56 8.21
CA ALA A 147 1.90 11.73 8.97
C ALA A 147 2.06 11.19 10.40
N GLN A 148 1.49 11.90 11.37
CA GLN A 148 1.53 11.53 12.79
C GLN A 148 0.11 11.43 13.33
N GLU A 149 -0.17 10.43 14.16
CA GLU A 149 -1.40 10.40 14.94
C GLU A 149 -1.26 11.36 16.14
N GLU A 150 -2.39 11.88 16.62
CA GLU A 150 -2.37 12.81 17.72
C GLU A 150 -1.80 12.16 19.00
N GLY A 151 -0.74 12.75 19.56
CA GLY A 151 -0.03 12.20 20.74
C GLY A 151 1.06 11.18 20.44
N GLU A 152 1.27 10.79 19.17
CA GLU A 152 2.36 9.90 18.77
C GLU A 152 3.53 10.71 18.19
N ILE A 153 4.75 10.36 18.64
CA ILE A 153 6.00 10.88 18.05
C ILE A 153 6.65 9.74 17.29
N ASN A 154 6.57 9.80 15.97
CA ASN A 154 7.23 8.81 15.11
C ASN A 154 8.49 9.38 14.51
N GLU A 155 9.48 8.52 14.28
CA GLU A 155 10.66 8.89 13.51
C GLU A 155 10.24 9.22 12.06
N ILE A 156 10.42 10.47 11.68
CA ILE A 156 10.16 10.95 10.32
C ILE A 156 11.43 10.74 9.50
N PRO A 157 11.36 10.12 8.32
CA PRO A 157 12.53 9.95 7.46
C PRO A 157 13.09 11.31 7.04
N GLN A 158 14.41 11.41 7.03
CA GLN A 158 15.13 12.63 6.59
C GLN A 158 15.56 12.46 5.13
N PHE A 159 15.49 13.53 4.37
CA PHE A 159 15.92 13.52 2.97
C PHE A 159 17.45 13.55 2.82
N PRO A 160 18.03 12.87 1.83
CA PRO A 160 17.38 11.91 0.96
C PRO A 160 17.24 10.52 1.62
N PHE A 161 16.20 9.78 1.30
CA PHE A 161 16.03 8.39 1.72
C PHE A 161 15.52 7.50 0.56
N LEU A 162 15.66 6.18 0.71
CA LEU A 162 15.06 5.22 -0.21
C LEU A 162 13.71 4.73 0.34
N CYS A 163 12.69 4.73 -0.49
CA CYS A 163 11.40 4.16 -0.17
C CYS A 163 11.12 2.92 -1.03
N LEU A 164 10.92 1.78 -0.38
CA LEU A 164 10.37 0.60 -1.04
C LEU A 164 8.84 0.69 -0.97
N ALA A 165 8.23 1.16 -2.06
CA ALA A 165 6.78 1.26 -2.21
C ALA A 165 6.22 -0.05 -2.77
N VAL A 166 5.50 -0.83 -1.94
CA VAL A 166 5.00 -2.16 -2.28
C VAL A 166 3.52 -2.27 -1.95
N SER A 167 2.70 -2.50 -2.98
CA SER A 167 1.24 -2.65 -2.87
C SER A 167 0.71 -3.76 -3.79
N GLY A 168 -0.61 -3.91 -3.86
CA GLY A 168 -1.26 -4.80 -4.81
C GLY A 168 -0.96 -4.46 -6.28
N GLY A 169 -0.81 -3.18 -6.62
CA GLY A 169 -0.59 -2.72 -7.99
C GLY A 169 0.82 -2.19 -8.28
N HIS A 170 1.64 -1.95 -7.27
CA HIS A 170 2.95 -1.31 -7.45
C HIS A 170 4.04 -2.01 -6.64
N THR A 171 5.23 -2.11 -7.24
CA THR A 171 6.47 -2.48 -6.57
C THR A 171 7.59 -1.62 -7.13
N GLN A 172 8.07 -0.67 -6.34
CA GLN A 172 9.03 0.34 -6.76
C GLN A 172 10.06 0.63 -5.68
N ILE A 173 11.30 0.90 -6.09
CA ILE A 173 12.30 1.57 -5.25
C ILE A 173 12.35 3.02 -5.70
N ILE A 174 12.09 3.92 -4.78
CA ILE A 174 12.00 5.36 -5.04
C ILE A 174 13.06 6.05 -4.19
N LYS A 175 13.91 6.83 -4.84
CA LYS A 175 14.80 7.77 -4.17
C LYS A 175 14.01 9.04 -3.91
N VAL A 176 13.81 9.37 -2.66
CA VAL A 176 13.08 10.54 -2.20
C VAL A 176 14.08 11.62 -1.83
N ASN A 177 14.28 12.58 -2.70
CA ASN A 177 15.22 13.69 -2.50
C ASN A 177 14.58 14.83 -1.70
N ASP A 178 13.28 15.05 -1.89
CA ASP A 178 12.46 16.06 -1.22
C ASP A 178 10.99 15.67 -1.34
N TYR A 179 10.05 16.38 -0.74
CA TYR A 179 8.61 16.17 -0.80
C TYR A 179 8.05 16.09 -2.23
N PHE A 180 8.67 16.82 -3.17
CA PHE A 180 8.25 16.90 -4.59
C PHE A 180 9.26 16.31 -5.56
N ASP A 181 10.39 15.83 -5.09
CA ASP A 181 11.47 15.26 -5.90
C ASP A 181 11.63 13.77 -5.59
N LEU A 182 10.96 12.95 -6.40
CA LEU A 182 10.88 11.51 -6.25
C LEU A 182 11.34 10.82 -7.54
N ASP A 183 12.47 10.13 -7.47
CA ASP A 183 13.06 9.39 -8.57
C ASP A 183 12.77 7.89 -8.46
N ILE A 184 12.06 7.30 -9.41
CA ILE A 184 11.88 5.84 -9.48
C ILE A 184 13.15 5.22 -10.03
N ILE A 185 13.97 4.59 -9.18
CA ILE A 185 15.24 3.96 -9.56
C ILE A 185 15.13 2.46 -9.84
N GLY A 186 14.02 1.84 -9.45
CA GLY A 186 13.69 0.44 -9.74
C GLY A 186 12.20 0.20 -9.66
N LYS A 187 11.67 -0.68 -10.51
CA LYS A 187 10.24 -1.03 -10.52
C LYS A 187 10.02 -2.45 -11.02
N THR A 188 8.85 -3.01 -10.73
CA THR A 188 8.44 -4.26 -11.38
C THR A 188 8.17 -4.03 -12.87
N ILE A 189 8.52 -5.04 -13.67
CA ILE A 189 8.26 -5.04 -15.13
C ILE A 189 7.03 -5.88 -15.49
N ASP A 190 6.48 -6.59 -14.51
CA ASP A 190 5.31 -7.45 -14.66
C ASP A 190 4.42 -7.35 -13.40
N ASP A 191 4.06 -8.46 -12.77
CA ASP A 191 3.22 -8.48 -11.56
C ASP A 191 3.87 -7.67 -10.43
N ALA A 192 3.05 -6.96 -9.65
CA ALA A 192 3.49 -6.40 -8.37
C ALA A 192 3.62 -7.50 -7.29
N ALA A 193 4.40 -7.24 -6.23
CA ALA A 193 4.60 -8.22 -5.17
C ALA A 193 3.28 -8.58 -4.45
N GLY A 194 2.40 -7.60 -4.19
CA GLY A 194 1.08 -7.86 -3.60
C GLY A 194 0.19 -8.68 -4.54
N GLU A 195 0.20 -8.39 -5.83
CA GLU A 195 -0.50 -9.18 -6.85
C GLU A 195 0.05 -10.62 -6.91
N ALA A 196 1.37 -10.80 -6.75
CA ALA A 196 1.98 -12.13 -6.70
C ALA A 196 1.48 -12.92 -5.48
N PHE A 197 1.39 -12.30 -4.30
CA PHE A 197 0.78 -12.91 -3.11
C PHE A 197 -0.66 -13.35 -3.38
N ASP A 198 -1.50 -12.50 -3.94
CA ASP A 198 -2.91 -12.80 -4.20
C ASP A 198 -3.08 -13.90 -5.24
N LYS A 199 -2.30 -13.88 -6.34
CA LYS A 199 -2.33 -14.92 -7.36
C LYS A 199 -1.90 -16.29 -6.83
N ILE A 200 -0.88 -16.33 -5.97
CA ILE A 200 -0.39 -17.56 -5.35
C ILE A 200 -1.40 -18.07 -4.32
N ALA A 201 -1.97 -17.21 -3.50
CA ALA A 201 -3.04 -17.56 -2.57
C ALA A 201 -4.22 -18.21 -3.31
N LYS A 202 -4.63 -17.63 -4.43
CA LYS A 202 -5.70 -18.18 -5.28
C LYS A 202 -5.38 -19.57 -5.82
N ILE A 203 -4.13 -19.84 -6.21
CA ILE A 203 -3.68 -21.18 -6.66
C ILE A 203 -3.80 -22.19 -5.51
N MET A 204 -3.56 -21.77 -4.26
CA MET A 204 -3.71 -22.62 -3.07
C MET A 204 -5.15 -22.75 -2.59
N GLY A 205 -6.14 -22.11 -3.23
CA GLY A 205 -7.52 -22.09 -2.79
C GLY A 205 -7.77 -21.20 -1.55
N LEU A 206 -6.85 -20.29 -1.23
CA LEU A 206 -7.01 -19.33 -0.13
C LEU A 206 -7.92 -18.16 -0.53
N PRO A 207 -8.66 -17.58 0.42
CA PRO A 207 -9.52 -16.42 0.17
C PRO A 207 -8.75 -15.17 -0.25
N TYR A 208 -9.46 -14.19 -0.84
CA TYR A 208 -8.97 -12.85 -1.11
C TYR A 208 -9.28 -11.90 0.08
N PRO A 209 -8.36 -10.97 0.46
CA PRO A 209 -7.00 -10.79 -0.06
C PRO A 209 -6.03 -11.85 0.47
N GLY A 210 -5.17 -12.37 -0.43
CA GLY A 210 -4.28 -13.49 -0.13
C GLY A 210 -3.07 -13.12 0.71
N GLY A 211 -2.51 -11.91 0.52
CA GLY A 211 -1.30 -11.46 1.22
C GLY A 211 -1.36 -11.59 2.74
N PRO A 212 -2.36 -11.04 3.43
CA PRO A 212 -2.51 -11.17 4.88
C PRO A 212 -2.70 -12.60 5.37
N ILE A 213 -3.32 -13.46 4.54
CA ILE A 213 -3.54 -14.87 4.88
C ILE A 213 -2.24 -15.64 4.80
N ILE A 214 -1.46 -15.42 3.73
CA ILE A 214 -0.12 -16.00 3.58
C ILE A 214 0.78 -15.56 4.73
N ASP A 215 0.80 -14.28 5.08
CA ASP A 215 1.62 -13.75 6.20
C ASP A 215 1.27 -14.42 7.54
N ARG A 216 -0.02 -14.62 7.81
CA ARG A 216 -0.47 -15.29 9.03
C ARG A 216 -0.03 -16.76 9.06
N LEU A 217 -0.26 -17.51 7.97
CA LEU A 217 0.06 -18.93 7.89
C LEU A 217 1.57 -19.18 7.87
N ALA A 218 2.33 -18.28 7.25
CA ALA A 218 3.79 -18.38 7.17
C ALA A 218 4.49 -18.37 8.53
N LYS A 219 3.86 -17.80 9.57
CA LYS A 219 4.40 -17.78 10.94
C LYS A 219 4.53 -19.17 11.57
N GLU A 220 3.74 -20.13 11.10
CA GLU A 220 3.71 -21.50 11.60
C GLU A 220 4.51 -22.45 10.72
N GLY A 221 5.03 -22.00 9.56
CA GLY A 221 5.68 -22.82 8.56
C GLY A 221 7.19 -22.66 8.53
N ASN A 222 7.85 -23.63 7.86
CA ASN A 222 9.27 -23.58 7.59
C ASN A 222 9.56 -22.84 6.28
N PRO A 223 10.21 -21.65 6.30
CA PRO A 223 10.50 -20.87 5.10
C PRO A 223 11.50 -21.52 4.13
N ASN A 224 12.16 -22.59 4.53
CA ASN A 224 13.13 -23.35 3.72
C ASN A 224 12.61 -24.72 3.29
N ALA A 225 11.33 -25.04 3.50
CA ALA A 225 10.74 -26.34 3.13
C ALA A 225 10.69 -26.52 1.61
N PHE A 226 10.44 -25.46 0.86
CA PHE A 226 10.32 -25.48 -0.59
C PHE A 226 11.11 -24.33 -1.21
N SER A 227 11.57 -24.54 -2.46
CA SER A 227 12.28 -23.53 -3.24
C SER A 227 11.62 -23.36 -4.61
N PHE A 228 11.48 -22.11 -5.04
CA PHE A 228 10.83 -21.75 -6.29
C PHE A 228 11.77 -20.94 -7.18
N SER A 229 11.70 -21.19 -8.49
CA SER A 229 12.47 -20.42 -9.46
C SER A 229 12.00 -18.98 -9.51
N LYS A 230 12.93 -18.04 -9.45
CA LYS A 230 12.71 -16.62 -9.54
C LYS A 230 13.51 -15.97 -10.66
N ALA A 231 12.98 -14.93 -11.24
CA ALA A 231 13.69 -14.15 -12.25
C ALA A 231 14.87 -13.40 -11.63
N ASN A 232 16.01 -13.44 -12.30
CA ASN A 232 17.18 -12.65 -11.92
C ASN A 232 17.40 -11.52 -12.92
N LEU A 233 16.69 -10.42 -12.77
CA LEU A 233 16.83 -9.26 -13.64
C LEU A 233 18.10 -8.46 -13.30
N PRO A 234 18.75 -7.86 -14.31
CA PRO A 234 19.82 -6.89 -14.08
C PRO A 234 19.26 -5.61 -13.41
N GLY A 235 20.16 -4.79 -12.82
CA GLY A 235 19.80 -3.53 -12.19
C GLY A 235 18.88 -3.68 -10.97
N LEU A 236 17.99 -2.71 -10.77
CA LEU A 236 17.09 -2.60 -9.62
C LEU A 236 15.63 -3.02 -9.90
N ASN A 237 15.34 -3.46 -11.12
CA ASN A 237 13.99 -3.86 -11.50
C ASN A 237 13.61 -5.23 -10.91
N TYR A 238 12.30 -5.42 -10.69
CA TYR A 238 11.68 -6.64 -10.18
C TYR A 238 10.92 -7.41 -11.26
N SER A 239 10.69 -8.71 -11.02
CA SER A 239 9.76 -9.54 -11.77
C SER A 239 9.23 -10.64 -10.85
N PHE A 240 7.92 -10.82 -10.80
CA PHE A 240 7.24 -11.81 -9.96
C PHE A 240 6.40 -12.81 -10.76
N SER A 241 6.12 -12.58 -12.05
CA SER A 241 5.29 -13.47 -12.87
C SER A 241 5.88 -14.87 -13.01
N GLY A 242 7.22 -14.98 -13.08
CA GLY A 242 7.92 -16.25 -13.12
C GLY A 242 7.76 -17.09 -11.85
N LEU A 243 7.71 -16.44 -10.69
CA LEU A 243 7.51 -17.09 -9.40
C LEU A 243 6.14 -17.78 -9.33
N LYS A 244 5.07 -17.09 -9.75
CA LYS A 244 3.72 -17.66 -9.85
C LYS A 244 3.71 -18.94 -10.72
N THR A 245 4.36 -18.88 -11.88
CA THR A 245 4.40 -20.00 -12.83
C THR A 245 5.16 -21.18 -12.25
N SER A 246 6.30 -20.93 -11.61
CA SER A 246 7.12 -21.95 -10.90
C SER A 246 6.29 -22.62 -9.80
N PHE A 247 5.58 -21.84 -8.99
CA PHE A 247 4.72 -22.32 -7.92
C PHE A 247 3.57 -23.19 -8.44
N LEU A 248 2.90 -22.74 -9.51
CA LEU A 248 1.81 -23.48 -10.15
C LEU A 248 2.26 -24.86 -10.64
N TYR A 249 3.40 -24.93 -11.33
CA TYR A 249 3.92 -26.20 -11.84
C TYR A 249 4.37 -27.12 -10.70
N PHE A 250 5.03 -26.57 -9.68
CA PHE A 250 5.39 -27.31 -8.49
C PHE A 250 4.15 -27.96 -7.85
N LEU A 251 3.10 -27.20 -7.57
CA LEU A 251 1.88 -27.75 -6.98
C LEU A 251 1.19 -28.77 -7.88
N ARG A 252 1.09 -28.49 -9.18
CA ARG A 252 0.49 -29.43 -10.13
C ARG A 252 1.17 -30.81 -10.09
N ASP A 253 2.48 -30.83 -9.98
CA ASP A 253 3.22 -32.10 -9.98
C ASP A 253 3.10 -32.81 -8.62
N ARG A 254 3.09 -32.08 -7.50
CA ARG A 254 2.85 -32.65 -6.17
C ARG A 254 1.44 -33.20 -5.96
N LEU A 255 0.45 -32.50 -6.48
CA LEU A 255 -0.95 -32.92 -6.37
C LEU A 255 -1.27 -34.19 -7.18
N LYS A 256 -0.45 -34.58 -8.18
CA LYS A 256 -0.56 -35.85 -8.84
C LYS A 256 -0.14 -37.03 -7.94
N GLU A 257 0.81 -36.77 -7.04
CA GLU A 257 1.36 -37.77 -6.12
C GLU A 257 0.54 -37.84 -4.83
N ASP A 258 0.13 -36.68 -4.30
CA ASP A 258 -0.66 -36.52 -3.07
C ASP A 258 -1.76 -35.45 -3.26
N PRO A 259 -3.02 -35.83 -3.45
CA PRO A 259 -4.12 -34.86 -3.59
C PRO A 259 -4.30 -33.92 -2.39
N ASP A 260 -3.87 -34.32 -1.19
CA ASP A 260 -3.97 -33.53 0.04
C ASP A 260 -2.71 -32.68 0.30
N PHE A 261 -1.77 -32.63 -0.65
CA PHE A 261 -0.46 -32.00 -0.46
C PHE A 261 -0.55 -30.55 0.04
N ILE A 262 -1.47 -29.75 -0.50
CA ILE A 262 -1.65 -28.35 -0.08
C ILE A 262 -2.09 -28.28 1.39
N GLU A 263 -3.07 -29.08 1.78
CA GLU A 263 -3.59 -29.06 3.16
C GLU A 263 -2.52 -29.47 4.17
N LYS A 264 -1.75 -30.53 3.84
CA LYS A 264 -0.67 -31.05 4.70
C LYS A 264 0.51 -30.08 4.84
N ASN A 265 0.77 -29.26 3.82
CA ASN A 265 1.97 -28.40 3.74
C ASN A 265 1.62 -26.91 3.69
N LYS A 266 0.40 -26.52 4.05
CA LYS A 266 -0.11 -25.17 3.84
C LYS A 266 0.76 -24.07 4.48
N ALA A 267 1.18 -24.27 5.71
CA ALA A 267 2.04 -23.32 6.43
C ALA A 267 3.43 -23.21 5.78
N ASP A 268 4.04 -24.34 5.43
CA ASP A 268 5.36 -24.39 4.80
C ASP A 268 5.36 -23.78 3.39
N LEU A 269 4.29 -24.01 2.61
CA LEU A 269 4.11 -23.38 1.31
C LEU A 269 4.00 -21.86 1.45
N CYS A 270 3.19 -21.38 2.41
CA CYS A 270 3.06 -19.95 2.68
C CYS A 270 4.38 -19.34 3.15
N ALA A 271 5.10 -19.99 4.07
CA ALA A 271 6.38 -19.51 4.57
C ALA A 271 7.44 -19.44 3.47
N SER A 272 7.55 -20.51 2.65
CA SER A 272 8.52 -20.58 1.58
C SER A 272 8.26 -19.54 0.49
N ILE A 273 7.00 -19.33 0.09
CA ILE A 273 6.69 -18.35 -0.95
C ILE A 273 6.86 -16.91 -0.45
N GLN A 274 6.46 -16.63 0.80
CA GLN A 274 6.68 -15.33 1.44
C GLN A 274 8.17 -14.99 1.46
N LYS A 275 9.02 -15.95 1.88
CA LYS A 275 10.45 -15.78 1.89
C LYS A 275 11.00 -15.44 0.50
N GLU A 276 10.59 -16.13 -0.57
CA GLU A 276 11.08 -15.88 -1.92
C GLU A 276 10.71 -14.47 -2.43
N ILE A 277 9.50 -13.99 -2.11
CA ILE A 277 9.07 -12.63 -2.46
C ILE A 277 9.90 -11.61 -1.67
N ILE A 278 10.04 -11.79 -0.36
CA ILE A 278 10.79 -10.88 0.50
C ILE A 278 12.27 -10.84 0.14
N ASP A 279 12.91 -12.00 -0.07
CA ASP A 279 14.31 -12.09 -0.49
C ASP A 279 14.54 -11.32 -1.82
N THR A 280 13.57 -11.41 -2.74
CA THR A 280 13.63 -10.68 -4.01
C THR A 280 13.56 -9.17 -3.80
N LEU A 281 12.66 -8.70 -2.92
CA LEU A 281 12.52 -7.28 -2.58
C LEU A 281 13.79 -6.76 -1.90
N MET A 282 14.25 -7.45 -0.87
CA MET A 282 15.41 -7.06 -0.06
C MET A 282 16.71 -7.06 -0.85
N LYS A 283 16.94 -8.08 -1.71
CA LYS A 283 18.14 -8.14 -2.56
C LYS A 283 18.33 -6.88 -3.41
N LYS A 284 17.23 -6.36 -4.00
CA LYS A 284 17.27 -5.15 -4.83
C LYS A 284 17.36 -3.89 -3.99
N LEU A 285 16.70 -3.85 -2.84
CA LEU A 285 16.77 -2.73 -1.92
C LEU A 285 18.20 -2.54 -1.37
N VAL A 286 18.83 -3.62 -0.88
CA VAL A 286 20.24 -3.60 -0.42
C VAL A 286 21.19 -3.23 -1.57
N LYS A 287 20.91 -3.63 -2.81
CA LYS A 287 21.66 -3.18 -3.97
C LYS A 287 21.49 -1.68 -4.19
N ALA A 288 20.27 -1.16 -4.07
CA ALA A 288 19.98 0.28 -4.23
C ALA A 288 20.71 1.12 -3.17
N THR A 289 20.77 0.68 -1.90
CA THR A 289 21.53 1.39 -0.85
C THR A 289 23.03 1.49 -1.20
N LYS A 290 23.59 0.43 -1.76
CA LYS A 290 25.01 0.40 -2.19
C LYS A 290 25.26 1.30 -3.40
N GLU A 291 24.38 1.31 -4.38
CA GLU A 291 24.52 2.11 -5.61
C GLU A 291 24.31 3.61 -5.36
N THR A 292 23.40 3.96 -4.45
CA THR A 292 23.08 5.38 -4.15
C THR A 292 23.88 5.96 -3.00
N GLY A 293 24.46 5.12 -2.13
CA GLY A 293 25.10 5.55 -0.88
C GLY A 293 24.12 5.97 0.21
N ILE A 294 22.79 5.93 -0.06
CA ILE A 294 21.74 6.31 0.90
C ILE A 294 21.51 5.14 1.85
N LYS A 295 21.66 5.40 3.15
CA LYS A 295 21.51 4.38 4.20
C LYS A 295 20.11 4.35 4.81
N GLN A 296 19.40 5.49 4.79
CA GLN A 296 18.07 5.57 5.35
C GLN A 296 17.06 4.95 4.38
N VAL A 297 16.28 4.00 4.88
CA VAL A 297 15.30 3.23 4.08
C VAL A 297 13.96 3.22 4.79
N ALA A 298 12.89 3.38 4.03
CA ALA A 298 11.52 3.25 4.49
C ALA A 298 10.72 2.28 3.60
N ILE A 299 9.63 1.74 4.13
CA ILE A 299 8.66 0.94 3.37
C ILE A 299 7.29 1.62 3.37
N ALA A 300 6.58 1.56 2.25
CA ALA A 300 5.26 2.15 2.09
C ALA A 300 4.35 1.25 1.22
N GLY A 301 3.04 1.49 1.27
CA GLY A 301 2.03 0.71 0.57
C GLY A 301 1.51 -0.49 1.37
N GLY A 302 0.46 -1.15 0.88
CA GLY A 302 -0.26 -2.19 1.63
C GLY A 302 0.58 -3.40 2.04
N VAL A 303 1.57 -3.79 1.23
CA VAL A 303 2.47 -4.92 1.54
C VAL A 303 3.48 -4.57 2.63
N SER A 304 3.68 -3.29 2.98
CA SER A 304 4.49 -2.89 4.14
C SER A 304 3.96 -3.45 5.47
N ALA A 305 2.68 -3.87 5.48
CA ALA A 305 2.03 -4.55 6.59
C ALA A 305 2.50 -5.99 6.82
N ASN A 306 3.17 -6.61 5.83
CA ASN A 306 3.63 -7.98 5.92
C ASN A 306 4.71 -8.11 7.00
N SER A 307 4.46 -8.95 8.01
CA SER A 307 5.35 -9.11 9.18
C SER A 307 6.72 -9.65 8.79
N GLY A 308 6.79 -10.54 7.80
CA GLY A 308 8.06 -11.06 7.29
C GLY A 308 8.90 -9.98 6.63
N LEU A 309 8.28 -9.07 5.85
CA LEU A 309 8.98 -7.94 5.24
C LEU A 309 9.51 -6.96 6.31
N GLN A 310 8.71 -6.67 7.33
CA GLN A 310 9.13 -5.82 8.45
C GLN A 310 10.34 -6.42 9.17
N ASN A 311 10.30 -7.72 9.50
CA ASN A 311 11.42 -8.41 10.12
C ASN A 311 12.69 -8.35 9.25
N ALA A 312 12.56 -8.63 7.94
CA ALA A 312 13.68 -8.56 7.02
C ALA A 312 14.30 -7.14 6.91
N MET A 313 13.47 -6.10 7.01
CA MET A 313 13.94 -4.71 7.06
C MET A 313 14.73 -4.43 8.36
N HIS A 314 14.25 -4.93 9.51
CA HIS A 314 14.95 -4.77 10.79
C HIS A 314 16.29 -5.51 10.83
N GLU A 315 16.36 -6.71 10.24
CA GLU A 315 17.60 -7.52 10.22
C GLU A 315 18.70 -6.93 9.32
N ASN A 316 18.32 -6.13 8.32
CA ASN A 316 19.24 -5.55 7.35
C ASN A 316 19.53 -4.04 7.57
N GLY A 317 18.89 -3.40 8.52
CA GLY A 317 19.08 -2.00 8.90
C GLY A 317 19.97 -1.87 10.12
#